data_4220b48163427935265e82fab6b4c5c3
#
_entry.id   4220b48163427935265e82fab6b4c5c3
#
_cell.length_a   1.000
_cell.length_b   1.000
_cell.length_c   1.000
_cell.angle_alpha   90.00
_cell.angle_beta   90.00
_cell.angle_gamma   90.00
#
_symmetry.space_group_name_H-M   'P 1'
#
loop_
_entity.id
_entity.type
_entity.pdbx_description
1 polymer ?
#
loop_
_entity_poly.entity_id
_entity_poly.type
_entity_poly.pdbx_seq_one_letter_code
_entity_poly.pdbx_strand_id
1 'polypeptide(L)'
;MATTKMAQPMRGLMGLVATAIRRGWMPGLDSMIAKPHDERWQTTIPAPFFKKTNPAIVTEDHLVEARDGFRVPVRVYKRPGTPEGAPGYFFIHGGGFIDGGVAHCDHVCRELADRSGFVVVGVSYRLAPQHPFPTGLEDCQDVLTWMAKERPGGLDPERLAVGGESAGGNFTSALALWSRDTNGPRIAHHAPIYPLTDFTGSKIDWSANLSGNPGVTPELWDTVGAMYLPDRDFTKPMASVLFADHADLPPALVVTCGHDILRDEGIALAESYAAAGVETKHQHFADMPHGYLLMTRLTKRTYETMDLMIAEAKKRF
;
A
#
# COMPACT_ATOMS: atom_id res chain seq x y z
N MET A 1 -7.20 -16.46 21.87
CA MET A 1 -7.48 -15.04 22.29
C MET A 1 -8.92 -14.71 21.95
N ALA A 2 -9.64 -13.98 22.82
CA ALA A 2 -11.02 -13.54 22.51
C ALA A 2 -10.95 -12.63 21.27
N THR A 3 -11.69 -12.97 20.21
CA THR A 3 -11.73 -12.16 18.98
C THR A 3 -12.48 -10.85 19.28
N THR A 4 -11.78 -9.73 19.18
CA THR A 4 -12.40 -8.41 19.26
C THR A 4 -13.43 -8.28 18.14
N LYS A 5 -14.63 -7.79 18.44
CA LYS A 5 -15.66 -7.59 17.42
C LYS A 5 -15.25 -6.45 16.49
N MET A 6 -15.44 -6.64 15.19
CA MET A 6 -15.25 -5.58 14.19
C MET A 6 -16.11 -4.36 14.55
N ALA A 7 -15.53 -3.16 14.46
CA ALA A 7 -16.21 -1.91 14.78
C ALA A 7 -17.36 -1.60 13.80
N GLN A 8 -18.41 -0.93 14.30
CA GLN A 8 -19.40 -0.33 13.40
C GLN A 8 -18.86 1.03 12.86
N PRO A 9 -19.17 1.40 11.61
CA PRO A 9 -20.07 0.73 10.65
C PRO A 9 -19.38 -0.34 9.77
N MET A 10 -18.10 -0.63 9.99
CA MET A 10 -17.30 -1.54 9.15
C MET A 10 -17.92 -2.95 9.09
N ARG A 11 -18.39 -3.47 10.23
CA ARG A 11 -19.06 -4.76 10.28
C ARG A 11 -20.32 -4.81 9.40
N GLY A 12 -21.09 -3.73 9.39
CA GLY A 12 -22.28 -3.61 8.54
C GLY A 12 -21.92 -3.63 7.06
N LEU A 13 -20.89 -2.86 6.68
CA LEU A 13 -20.39 -2.82 5.31
C LEU A 13 -19.89 -4.20 4.85
N MET A 14 -19.03 -4.86 5.63
CA MET A 14 -18.53 -6.20 5.28
C MET A 14 -19.66 -7.23 5.14
N GLY A 15 -20.69 -7.14 5.96
CA GLY A 15 -21.90 -7.97 5.84
C GLY A 15 -22.67 -7.72 4.53
N LEU A 16 -22.79 -6.46 4.10
CA LEU A 16 -23.39 -6.10 2.82
C LEU A 16 -22.56 -6.59 1.64
N VAL A 17 -21.24 -6.39 1.69
CA VAL A 17 -20.30 -6.87 0.67
C VAL A 17 -20.39 -8.40 0.54
N ALA A 18 -20.32 -9.14 1.65
CA ALA A 18 -20.48 -10.59 1.67
C ALA A 18 -21.82 -11.05 1.08
N THR A 19 -22.89 -10.29 1.32
CA THR A 19 -24.20 -10.59 0.74
C THR A 19 -24.25 -10.33 -0.77
N ALA A 20 -23.64 -9.22 -1.21
CA ALA A 20 -23.56 -8.86 -2.62
C ALA A 20 -22.75 -9.90 -3.44
N ILE A 21 -21.63 -10.38 -2.87
CA ILE A 21 -20.84 -11.46 -3.47
C ILE A 21 -21.68 -12.74 -3.59
N ARG A 22 -22.29 -13.20 -2.49
CA ARG A 22 -23.11 -14.42 -2.50
C ARG A 22 -24.27 -14.38 -3.50
N ARG A 23 -24.79 -13.19 -3.80
CA ARG A 23 -25.89 -12.99 -4.76
C ARG A 23 -25.39 -12.69 -6.19
N GLY A 24 -24.07 -12.68 -6.41
CA GLY A 24 -23.49 -12.34 -7.72
C GLY A 24 -23.71 -10.88 -8.14
N TRP A 25 -23.95 -9.97 -7.19
CA TRP A 25 -24.17 -8.54 -7.48
C TRP A 25 -22.88 -7.75 -7.63
N MET A 26 -21.76 -8.30 -7.18
CA MET A 26 -20.44 -7.72 -7.41
C MET A 26 -19.78 -8.38 -8.61
N PRO A 27 -19.07 -7.60 -9.46
CA PRO A 27 -18.30 -8.16 -10.56
C PRO A 27 -17.26 -9.14 -10.02
N GLY A 28 -17.10 -10.26 -10.69
CA GLY A 28 -16.05 -11.24 -10.39
C GLY A 28 -14.69 -10.74 -10.86
N LEU A 29 -13.64 -11.44 -10.39
CA LEU A 29 -12.25 -11.15 -10.74
C LEU A 29 -12.03 -11.11 -12.27
N ASP A 30 -12.62 -12.06 -13.00
CA ASP A 30 -12.51 -12.10 -14.47
C ASP A 30 -13.00 -10.81 -15.13
N SER A 31 -14.08 -10.22 -14.60
CA SER A 31 -14.62 -8.94 -15.09
C SER A 31 -13.68 -7.75 -14.78
N MET A 32 -12.96 -7.80 -13.67
CA MET A 32 -11.97 -6.76 -13.33
C MET A 32 -10.74 -6.87 -14.22
N ILE A 33 -10.23 -8.07 -14.41
CA ILE A 33 -9.03 -8.34 -15.22
C ILE A 33 -9.28 -8.11 -16.72
N ALA A 34 -10.53 -8.34 -17.19
CA ALA A 34 -10.92 -8.08 -18.57
C ALA A 34 -10.93 -6.60 -18.95
N LYS A 35 -10.92 -5.68 -17.98
CA LYS A 35 -10.79 -4.24 -18.26
C LYS A 35 -9.42 -3.95 -18.86
N PRO A 36 -9.33 -2.99 -19.81
CA PRO A 36 -8.06 -2.46 -20.27
C PRO A 36 -7.19 -2.00 -19.11
N HIS A 37 -5.88 -2.15 -19.23
CA HIS A 37 -4.92 -1.85 -18.17
C HIS A 37 -5.01 -0.39 -17.67
N ASP A 38 -5.15 0.56 -18.59
CA ASP A 38 -5.33 1.99 -18.32
C ASP A 38 -6.66 2.31 -17.63
N GLU A 39 -7.74 1.54 -17.91
CA GLU A 39 -9.01 1.69 -17.20
C GLU A 39 -8.90 1.17 -15.75
N ARG A 40 -8.10 0.15 -15.48
CA ARG A 40 -7.87 -0.35 -14.14
C ARG A 40 -7.13 0.68 -13.27
N TRP A 41 -6.21 1.46 -13.85
CA TRP A 41 -5.56 2.58 -13.16
C TRP A 41 -6.54 3.68 -12.73
N GLN A 42 -7.69 3.77 -13.36
CA GLN A 42 -8.73 4.74 -13.05
C GLN A 42 -9.75 4.22 -12.02
N THR A 43 -9.58 2.98 -11.55
CA THR A 43 -10.46 2.41 -10.52
C THR A 43 -10.43 3.28 -9.27
N THR A 44 -11.62 3.71 -8.86
CA THR A 44 -11.81 4.55 -7.67
C THR A 44 -12.71 3.86 -6.66
N ILE A 45 -12.45 4.10 -5.38
CA ILE A 45 -13.38 3.71 -4.33
C ILE A 45 -14.61 4.62 -4.42
N PRO A 46 -15.83 4.08 -4.28
CA PRO A 46 -17.04 4.89 -4.34
C PRO A 46 -17.04 6.05 -3.35
N ALA A 47 -17.41 7.25 -3.81
CA ALA A 47 -17.44 8.48 -3.03
C ALA A 47 -18.14 8.40 -1.65
N PRO A 48 -19.16 7.54 -1.39
CA PRO A 48 -19.74 7.40 -0.06
C PRO A 48 -18.76 6.94 1.03
N PHE A 49 -17.63 6.33 0.68
CA PHE A 49 -16.68 5.77 1.65
C PHE A 49 -15.61 6.75 2.11
N PHE A 50 -15.45 7.90 1.47
CA PHE A 50 -14.47 8.89 1.91
C PHE A 50 -15.06 10.29 2.09
N LYS A 51 -14.40 11.08 2.95
CA LYS A 51 -14.70 12.50 3.12
C LYS A 51 -14.17 13.29 1.94
N LYS A 52 -14.78 14.44 1.70
CA LYS A 52 -14.19 15.44 0.81
C LYS A 52 -12.85 15.90 1.39
N THR A 53 -11.84 15.85 0.56
CA THR A 53 -10.51 16.34 0.87
C THR A 53 -10.43 17.86 0.73
N ASN A 54 -9.38 18.47 1.28
CA ASN A 54 -9.14 19.90 1.11
C ASN A 54 -8.97 20.26 -0.38
N PRO A 55 -9.86 21.07 -0.97
CA PRO A 55 -9.77 21.43 -2.38
C PRO A 55 -8.57 22.33 -2.72
N ALA A 56 -7.93 22.92 -1.70
CA ALA A 56 -6.74 23.75 -1.87
C ALA A 56 -5.47 22.93 -2.14
N ILE A 57 -5.49 21.59 -1.94
CA ILE A 57 -4.33 20.76 -2.25
C ILE A 57 -4.02 20.81 -3.75
N VAL A 58 -2.85 21.33 -4.07
CA VAL A 58 -2.33 21.42 -5.44
C VAL A 58 -1.90 20.03 -5.89
N THR A 59 -2.26 19.66 -7.10
CA THR A 59 -1.83 18.41 -7.73
C THR A 59 -1.19 18.67 -9.08
N GLU A 60 -0.16 17.88 -9.40
CA GLU A 60 0.57 17.93 -10.66
C GLU A 60 0.79 16.50 -11.16
N ASP A 61 0.35 16.23 -12.38
CA ASP A 61 0.49 14.90 -13.01
C ASP A 61 1.77 14.86 -13.84
N HIS A 62 2.52 13.78 -13.70
CA HIS A 62 3.75 13.50 -14.43
C HIS A 62 3.70 12.12 -15.08
N LEU A 63 4.55 11.93 -16.06
CA LEU A 63 4.86 10.64 -16.67
C LEU A 63 6.35 10.37 -16.48
N VAL A 64 6.68 9.50 -15.54
CA VAL A 64 8.07 9.13 -15.23
C VAL A 64 8.52 8.04 -16.20
N GLU A 65 9.63 8.25 -16.88
CA GLU A 65 10.22 7.25 -17.78
C GLU A 65 10.87 6.14 -16.95
N ALA A 66 10.34 4.92 -17.07
CA ALA A 66 10.91 3.71 -16.47
C ALA A 66 12.12 3.21 -17.28
N ARG A 67 12.91 2.34 -16.68
CA ARG A 67 14.14 1.75 -17.25
C ARG A 67 13.96 1.07 -18.62
N ASP A 68 12.76 0.65 -18.94
CA ASP A 68 12.37 0.01 -20.20
C ASP A 68 11.67 0.97 -21.20
N GLY A 69 11.65 2.28 -20.87
CA GLY A 69 11.04 3.32 -21.70
C GLY A 69 9.53 3.48 -21.50
N PHE A 70 8.90 2.68 -20.64
CA PHE A 70 7.49 2.87 -20.29
C PHE A 70 7.32 4.18 -19.49
N ARG A 71 6.19 4.87 -19.68
CA ARG A 71 5.91 6.13 -19.00
C ARG A 71 4.91 5.90 -17.86
N VAL A 72 5.43 5.78 -16.63
CA VAL A 72 4.67 5.52 -15.42
C VAL A 72 3.92 6.78 -14.97
N PRO A 73 2.57 6.75 -14.88
CA PRO A 73 1.82 7.90 -14.39
C PRO A 73 2.03 8.08 -12.88
N VAL A 74 2.33 9.31 -12.48
CA VAL A 74 2.44 9.69 -11.07
C VAL A 74 1.72 11.01 -10.84
N ARG A 75 1.28 11.24 -9.60
CA ARG A 75 0.70 12.51 -9.17
C ARG A 75 1.42 13.01 -7.93
N VAL A 76 1.85 14.26 -8.00
CA VAL A 76 2.46 15.00 -6.90
C VAL A 76 1.38 15.82 -6.20
N TYR A 77 1.38 15.80 -4.87
CA TYR A 77 0.43 16.53 -4.03
C TYR A 77 1.17 17.41 -3.05
N LYS A 78 0.77 18.66 -2.94
CA LYS A 78 1.25 19.57 -1.89
C LYS A 78 0.18 20.58 -1.47
N ARG A 79 0.21 20.97 -0.22
CA ARG A 79 -0.63 22.08 0.23
C ARG A 79 -0.04 23.43 -0.20
N PRO A 80 -0.86 24.47 -0.38
CA PRO A 80 -0.34 25.81 -0.59
C PRO A 80 0.63 26.22 0.52
N GLY A 81 1.75 26.86 0.13
CA GLY A 81 2.78 27.29 1.06
C GLY A 81 3.71 26.18 1.59
N THR A 82 3.65 24.96 1.05
CA THR A 82 4.69 23.96 1.30
C THR A 82 6.05 24.52 0.87
N PRO A 83 7.05 24.62 1.80
CA PRO A 83 8.33 25.22 1.50
C PRO A 83 9.16 24.37 0.55
N GLU A 84 10.08 25.01 -0.16
CA GLU A 84 11.15 24.31 -0.85
C GLU A 84 12.00 23.50 0.15
N GLY A 85 12.40 22.29 -0.22
CA GLY A 85 13.06 21.36 0.68
C GLY A 85 12.12 20.70 1.70
N ALA A 86 10.81 20.69 1.49
CA ALA A 86 9.89 19.92 2.34
C ALA A 86 10.18 18.40 2.23
N PRO A 87 9.91 17.61 3.30
CA PRO A 87 10.05 16.14 3.20
C PRO A 87 9.17 15.55 2.11
N GLY A 88 9.65 14.47 1.47
CA GLY A 88 8.91 13.70 0.48
C GLY A 88 8.27 12.45 1.09
N TYR A 89 7.07 12.10 0.63
CA TYR A 89 6.39 10.87 0.99
C TYR A 89 5.93 10.14 -0.28
N PHE A 90 6.45 8.96 -0.53
CA PHE A 90 6.01 8.12 -1.63
C PHE A 90 4.92 7.17 -1.14
N PHE A 91 3.69 7.32 -1.65
CA PHE A 91 2.56 6.48 -1.28
C PHE A 91 2.20 5.52 -2.42
N ILE A 92 2.14 4.22 -2.12
CA ILE A 92 1.92 3.14 -3.08
C ILE A 92 0.57 2.48 -2.77
N HIS A 93 -0.32 2.46 -3.77
CA HIS A 93 -1.65 1.88 -3.62
C HIS A 93 -1.64 0.36 -3.54
N GLY A 94 -2.68 -0.22 -2.94
CA GLY A 94 -2.97 -1.64 -2.97
C GLY A 94 -3.70 -2.09 -4.24
N GLY A 95 -4.46 -3.19 -4.14
CA GLY A 95 -5.21 -3.75 -5.26
C GLY A 95 -4.67 -5.09 -5.76
N GLY A 96 -3.95 -5.83 -4.90
CA GLY A 96 -3.48 -7.19 -5.21
C GLY A 96 -2.54 -7.29 -6.41
N PHE A 97 -1.86 -6.20 -6.77
CA PHE A 97 -0.99 -6.07 -7.96
C PHE A 97 -1.74 -6.15 -9.31
N ILE A 98 -3.06 -6.29 -9.30
CA ILE A 98 -3.91 -6.49 -10.50
C ILE A 98 -4.88 -5.34 -10.75
N ASP A 99 -5.07 -4.44 -9.78
CA ASP A 99 -6.00 -3.32 -9.84
C ASP A 99 -5.46 -2.11 -9.08
N GLY A 100 -6.04 -0.92 -9.34
CA GLY A 100 -5.70 0.31 -8.66
C GLY A 100 -4.81 1.25 -9.46
N GLY A 101 -4.49 2.39 -8.85
CA GLY A 101 -3.69 3.47 -9.41
C GLY A 101 -3.79 4.72 -8.56
N VAL A 102 -3.29 5.85 -9.06
CA VAL A 102 -3.36 7.14 -8.37
C VAL A 102 -4.81 7.49 -7.99
N ALA A 103 -5.79 7.22 -8.87
CA ALA A 103 -7.19 7.49 -8.60
C ALA A 103 -7.74 6.71 -7.40
N HIS A 104 -7.22 5.51 -7.16
CA HIS A 104 -7.61 4.65 -6.03
C HIS A 104 -7.24 5.27 -4.66
N CYS A 105 -6.08 5.91 -4.58
CA CYS A 105 -5.54 6.47 -3.34
C CYS A 105 -5.50 8.01 -3.31
N ASP A 106 -6.07 8.72 -4.30
CA ASP A 106 -6.00 10.18 -4.42
C ASP A 106 -6.41 10.90 -3.12
N HIS A 107 -7.50 10.44 -2.49
CA HIS A 107 -7.98 11.02 -1.25
C HIS A 107 -7.02 10.79 -0.06
N VAL A 108 -6.31 9.66 0.00
CA VAL A 108 -5.30 9.37 1.03
C VAL A 108 -4.09 10.27 0.82
N CYS A 109 -3.61 10.40 -0.42
CA CYS A 109 -2.47 11.25 -0.75
C CYS A 109 -2.75 12.73 -0.45
N ARG A 110 -3.96 13.24 -0.76
CA ARG A 110 -4.39 14.60 -0.40
C ARG A 110 -4.42 14.81 1.11
N GLU A 111 -5.01 13.90 1.86
CA GLU A 111 -5.05 13.96 3.33
C GLU A 111 -3.64 13.91 3.93
N LEU A 112 -2.76 13.05 3.43
CA LEU A 112 -1.37 13.00 3.87
C LEU A 112 -0.65 14.33 3.61
N ALA A 113 -0.77 14.90 2.41
CA ALA A 113 -0.16 16.19 2.07
C ALA A 113 -0.69 17.33 2.94
N ASP A 114 -2.01 17.38 3.15
CA ASP A 114 -2.66 18.43 3.96
C ASP A 114 -2.22 18.36 5.44
N ARG A 115 -2.23 17.18 6.02
CA ARG A 115 -1.94 16.95 7.45
C ARG A 115 -0.45 17.05 7.77
N SER A 116 0.41 16.57 6.88
CA SER A 116 1.87 16.51 7.14
C SER A 116 2.61 17.78 6.76
N GLY A 117 2.20 18.42 5.67
CA GLY A 117 2.96 19.45 4.96
C GLY A 117 4.08 18.86 4.08
N PHE A 118 4.10 17.54 3.87
CA PHE A 118 5.03 16.88 2.97
C PHE A 118 4.62 17.09 1.52
N VAL A 119 5.55 16.92 0.61
CA VAL A 119 5.25 16.64 -0.79
C VAL A 119 4.96 15.14 -0.90
N VAL A 120 3.73 14.80 -1.27
CA VAL A 120 3.32 13.39 -1.42
C VAL A 120 3.32 13.04 -2.90
N VAL A 121 3.80 11.84 -3.23
CA VAL A 121 3.80 11.30 -4.60
C VAL A 121 3.04 9.99 -4.60
N GLY A 122 1.99 9.90 -5.42
CA GLY A 122 1.24 8.67 -5.71
C GLY A 122 1.62 8.13 -7.08
N VAL A 123 1.60 6.82 -7.26
CA VAL A 123 2.01 6.13 -8.48
C VAL A 123 0.88 5.28 -9.05
N SER A 124 0.83 5.13 -10.37
CA SER A 124 0.08 4.08 -11.08
C SER A 124 1.07 3.11 -11.71
N TYR A 125 1.57 2.16 -10.93
CA TYR A 125 2.51 1.14 -11.42
C TYR A 125 1.79 0.13 -12.34
N ARG A 126 2.54 -0.53 -13.22
CA ARG A 126 1.99 -1.53 -14.15
C ARG A 126 1.48 -2.78 -13.39
N LEU A 127 0.35 -3.29 -13.84
CA LEU A 127 -0.44 -4.30 -13.16
C LEU A 127 -0.35 -5.68 -13.85
N ALA A 128 -0.32 -6.73 -13.04
CA ALA A 128 -0.51 -8.10 -13.51
C ALA A 128 -1.97 -8.32 -14.02
N PRO A 129 -2.24 -9.32 -14.84
CA PRO A 129 -1.31 -10.28 -15.41
C PRO A 129 -0.52 -9.78 -16.63
N GLN A 130 -0.86 -8.60 -17.21
CA GLN A 130 -0.17 -8.05 -18.39
C GLN A 130 1.29 -7.71 -18.09
N HIS A 131 1.56 -7.28 -16.86
CA HIS A 131 2.88 -6.92 -16.37
C HIS A 131 3.13 -7.62 -15.02
N PRO A 132 3.52 -8.90 -15.05
CA PRO A 132 3.76 -9.66 -13.83
C PRO A 132 5.03 -9.16 -13.10
N PHE A 133 5.29 -9.73 -11.92
CA PHE A 133 6.53 -9.48 -11.17
C PHE A 133 7.77 -9.72 -12.06
N PRO A 134 8.77 -8.81 -12.01
CA PRO A 134 8.92 -7.68 -11.07
C PRO A 134 8.44 -6.32 -11.61
N THR A 135 7.75 -6.24 -12.76
CA THR A 135 7.52 -4.99 -13.50
C THR A 135 6.94 -3.86 -12.64
N GLY A 136 5.87 -4.11 -11.89
CA GLY A 136 5.26 -3.07 -11.04
C GLY A 136 6.18 -2.59 -9.91
N LEU A 137 7.01 -3.47 -9.37
CA LEU A 137 8.03 -3.10 -8.39
C LEU A 137 9.13 -2.25 -9.02
N GLU A 138 9.58 -2.61 -10.24
CA GLU A 138 10.57 -1.83 -10.99
C GLU A 138 10.07 -0.44 -11.33
N ASP A 139 8.79 -0.29 -11.69
CA ASP A 139 8.16 1.02 -11.85
C ASP A 139 8.27 1.88 -10.57
N CYS A 140 8.00 1.27 -9.41
CA CYS A 140 8.11 1.97 -8.12
C CYS A 140 9.57 2.34 -7.79
N GLN A 141 10.55 1.50 -8.13
CA GLN A 141 11.98 1.80 -7.98
C GLN A 141 12.40 2.99 -8.85
N ASP A 142 11.93 3.01 -10.10
CA ASP A 142 12.24 4.10 -11.06
C ASP A 142 11.59 5.42 -10.64
N VAL A 143 10.34 5.36 -10.12
CA VAL A 143 9.67 6.54 -9.55
C VAL A 143 10.39 7.07 -8.31
N LEU A 144 10.82 6.19 -7.39
CA LEU A 144 11.59 6.62 -6.21
C LEU A 144 12.93 7.26 -6.60
N THR A 145 13.60 6.70 -7.61
CA THR A 145 14.83 7.27 -8.19
C THR A 145 14.58 8.65 -8.81
N TRP A 146 13.47 8.79 -9.57
CA TRP A 146 13.03 10.06 -10.13
C TRP A 146 12.73 11.10 -9.03
N MET A 147 12.06 10.70 -7.95
CA MET A 147 11.79 11.60 -6.81
C MET A 147 13.08 12.15 -6.21
N ALA A 148 14.09 11.30 -6.01
CA ALA A 148 15.38 11.71 -5.44
C ALA A 148 16.17 12.64 -6.37
N LYS A 149 16.10 12.40 -7.69
CA LYS A 149 16.84 13.14 -8.69
C LYS A 149 16.18 14.47 -9.06
N GLU A 150 14.90 14.41 -9.44
CA GLU A 150 14.18 15.54 -10.02
C GLU A 150 13.46 16.42 -8.96
N ARG A 151 13.34 15.95 -7.72
CA ARG A 151 12.77 16.69 -6.57
C ARG A 151 11.42 17.32 -6.86
N PRO A 152 10.44 16.55 -7.37
CA PRO A 152 9.14 17.09 -7.76
C PRO A 152 8.49 17.84 -6.59
N GLY A 153 7.82 18.95 -6.90
CA GLY A 153 7.18 19.80 -5.88
C GLY A 153 8.17 20.47 -4.91
N GLY A 154 9.47 20.40 -5.17
CA GLY A 154 10.53 20.97 -4.33
C GLY A 154 10.88 20.11 -3.11
N LEU A 155 10.65 18.80 -3.14
CA LEU A 155 10.98 17.91 -2.02
C LEU A 155 12.49 17.80 -1.75
N ASP A 156 12.82 17.44 -0.49
CA ASP A 156 14.18 17.14 -0.07
C ASP A 156 14.46 15.63 -0.23
N PRO A 157 15.38 15.22 -1.09
CA PRO A 157 15.68 13.80 -1.35
C PRO A 157 16.34 13.10 -0.16
N GLU A 158 16.92 13.82 0.81
CA GLU A 158 17.49 13.24 2.02
C GLU A 158 16.42 12.92 3.08
N ARG A 159 15.20 13.43 2.89
CA ARG A 159 14.06 13.27 3.79
C ARG A 159 12.89 12.59 3.08
N LEU A 160 13.15 11.37 2.55
CA LEU A 160 12.13 10.56 1.88
C LEU A 160 11.60 9.48 2.83
N ALA A 161 10.28 9.39 2.92
CA ALA A 161 9.59 8.24 3.48
C ALA A 161 8.79 7.52 2.41
N VAL A 162 8.63 6.21 2.57
CA VAL A 162 7.82 5.37 1.69
C VAL A 162 6.72 4.71 2.51
N GLY A 163 5.51 4.64 1.98
CA GLY A 163 4.42 3.90 2.61
C GLY A 163 3.41 3.44 1.58
N GLY A 164 2.66 2.43 1.93
CA GLY A 164 1.65 1.87 1.05
C GLY A 164 0.79 0.87 1.78
N GLU A 165 -0.33 0.50 1.16
CA GLU A 165 -1.31 -0.37 1.77
C GLU A 165 -1.47 -1.67 0.99
N SER A 166 -1.67 -2.82 1.67
CA SER A 166 -1.90 -4.12 1.03
C SER A 166 -0.74 -4.52 0.11
N ALA A 167 -0.97 -4.70 -1.19
CA ALA A 167 0.07 -4.89 -2.20
C ALA A 167 1.08 -3.73 -2.23
N GLY A 168 0.62 -2.48 -2.03
CA GLY A 168 1.52 -1.32 -1.89
C GLY A 168 2.35 -1.37 -0.61
N GLY A 169 1.83 -2.01 0.45
CA GLY A 169 2.60 -2.31 1.67
C GLY A 169 3.71 -3.33 1.42
N ASN A 170 3.48 -4.31 0.54
CA ASN A 170 4.52 -5.20 0.03
C ASN A 170 5.61 -4.41 -0.67
N PHE A 171 5.24 -3.59 -1.68
CA PHE A 171 6.20 -2.77 -2.41
C PHE A 171 6.96 -1.79 -1.52
N THR A 172 6.33 -1.27 -0.46
CA THR A 172 7.00 -0.45 0.56
C THR A 172 8.18 -1.18 1.19
N SER A 173 7.98 -2.44 1.60
CA SER A 173 9.04 -3.29 2.17
C SER A 173 10.09 -3.68 1.13
N ALA A 174 9.65 -4.05 -0.09
CA ALA A 174 10.55 -4.40 -1.18
C ALA A 174 11.43 -3.22 -1.62
N LEU A 175 10.91 -1.98 -1.62
CA LEU A 175 11.70 -0.78 -1.90
C LEU A 175 12.75 -0.50 -0.82
N ALA A 176 12.42 -0.75 0.46
CA ALA A 176 13.40 -0.60 1.55
C ALA A 176 14.56 -1.60 1.40
N LEU A 177 14.24 -2.86 1.07
CA LEU A 177 15.23 -3.90 0.75
C LEU A 177 16.09 -3.50 -0.47
N TRP A 178 15.44 -3.14 -1.58
CA TRP A 178 16.13 -2.75 -2.81
C TRP A 178 17.04 -1.54 -2.60
N SER A 179 16.56 -0.49 -1.93
CA SER A 179 17.36 0.72 -1.67
C SER A 179 18.62 0.40 -0.87
N ARG A 180 18.52 -0.43 0.18
CA ARG A 180 19.66 -0.91 0.96
C ARG A 180 20.65 -1.69 0.09
N ASP A 181 20.15 -2.68 -0.65
CA ASP A 181 20.98 -3.65 -1.38
C ASP A 181 21.72 -3.04 -2.58
N THR A 182 21.16 -1.97 -3.16
CA THR A 182 21.71 -1.32 -4.35
C THR A 182 22.37 0.04 -4.06
N ASN A 183 22.40 0.49 -2.79
CA ASN A 183 22.73 1.87 -2.44
C ASN A 183 21.87 2.87 -3.23
N GLY A 184 20.59 2.58 -3.34
CA GLY A 184 19.59 3.39 -4.02
C GLY A 184 19.24 4.67 -3.25
N PRO A 185 18.16 5.40 -3.64
CA PRO A 185 17.73 6.60 -2.94
C PRO A 185 17.47 6.32 -1.46
N ARG A 186 18.00 7.16 -0.57
CA ARG A 186 17.87 7.01 0.86
C ARG A 186 16.39 7.02 1.28
N ILE A 187 15.95 5.96 1.94
CA ILE A 187 14.65 5.90 2.61
C ILE A 187 14.85 6.13 4.10
N ALA A 188 14.35 7.25 4.63
CA ALA A 188 14.50 7.59 6.05
C ALA A 188 13.52 6.82 6.95
N HIS A 189 12.38 6.41 6.41
CA HIS A 189 11.33 5.67 7.11
C HIS A 189 10.46 4.90 6.12
N HIS A 190 9.97 3.72 6.49
CA HIS A 190 9.00 2.99 5.68
C HIS A 190 7.80 2.50 6.50
N ALA A 191 6.62 2.52 5.86
CA ALA A 191 5.35 2.23 6.53
C ALA A 191 4.48 1.25 5.72
N PRO A 192 4.71 -0.08 5.83
CA PRO A 192 3.81 -1.09 5.27
C PRO A 192 2.53 -1.19 6.10
N ILE A 193 1.39 -0.88 5.47
CA ILE A 193 0.07 -0.88 6.10
C ILE A 193 -0.70 -2.12 5.67
N TYR A 194 -1.05 -2.98 6.63
CA TYR A 194 -1.65 -4.31 6.42
C TYR A 194 -1.09 -5.02 5.17
N PRO A 195 0.24 -5.17 5.09
CA PRO A 195 0.92 -5.60 3.88
C PRO A 195 0.65 -7.07 3.55
N LEU A 196 0.61 -7.41 2.26
CA LEU A 196 0.83 -8.77 1.79
C LEU A 196 2.34 -9.05 1.88
N THR A 197 2.75 -10.12 2.57
CA THR A 197 4.18 -10.37 2.82
C THR A 197 4.64 -11.78 2.47
N ASP A 198 3.70 -12.71 2.27
CA ASP A 198 3.95 -14.13 2.03
C ASP A 198 2.97 -14.72 1.00
N PHE A 199 3.39 -14.84 -0.26
CA PHE A 199 2.56 -15.45 -1.30
C PHE A 199 2.33 -16.96 -1.13
N THR A 200 3.10 -17.65 -0.27
CA THR A 200 2.84 -19.05 0.02
C THR A 200 1.55 -19.27 0.77
N GLY A 201 1.03 -18.21 1.43
CA GLY A 201 -0.15 -18.28 2.28
C GLY A 201 0.06 -19.09 3.56
N SER A 202 1.31 -19.39 3.92
CA SER A 202 1.66 -20.25 5.05
C SER A 202 1.21 -19.69 6.40
N LYS A 203 0.97 -18.38 6.48
CA LYS A 203 0.51 -17.68 7.68
C LYS A 203 -0.99 -17.41 7.70
N ILE A 204 -1.73 -17.72 6.63
CA ILE A 204 -3.16 -17.41 6.55
C ILE A 204 -3.98 -18.43 7.33
N ASP A 205 -4.69 -17.98 8.34
CA ASP A 205 -5.78 -18.74 8.95
C ASP A 205 -7.08 -18.54 8.16
N TRP A 206 -7.31 -19.40 7.19
CA TRP A 206 -8.49 -19.36 6.31
C TRP A 206 -9.82 -19.49 7.06
N SER A 207 -9.82 -20.06 8.28
CA SER A 207 -11.04 -20.24 9.06
C SER A 207 -11.41 -19.00 9.90
N ALA A 208 -10.42 -18.27 10.38
CA ALA A 208 -10.61 -17.20 11.36
C ALA A 208 -10.80 -15.81 10.74
N ASN A 209 -10.20 -15.54 9.57
CA ASN A 209 -10.01 -14.17 9.08
C ASN A 209 -10.94 -13.73 7.93
N LEU A 210 -11.86 -14.59 7.47
CA LEU A 210 -12.74 -14.31 6.32
C LEU A 210 -13.76 -13.18 6.55
N SER A 211 -14.05 -12.82 7.79
CA SER A 211 -15.08 -11.81 8.10
C SER A 211 -14.70 -10.40 7.64
N GLY A 212 -13.41 -10.09 7.53
CA GLY A 212 -12.89 -8.79 7.08
C GLY A 212 -12.53 -8.75 5.58
N ASN A 213 -12.47 -9.92 4.94
CA ASN A 213 -12.14 -10.08 3.53
C ASN A 213 -13.18 -10.97 2.83
N PRO A 214 -14.46 -10.57 2.81
CA PRO A 214 -15.49 -11.38 2.18
C PRO A 214 -15.18 -11.56 0.68
N GLY A 215 -15.17 -12.82 0.23
CA GLY A 215 -14.90 -13.16 -1.18
C GLY A 215 -13.44 -13.52 -1.49
N VAL A 216 -12.50 -13.31 -0.56
CA VAL A 216 -11.15 -13.85 -0.73
C VAL A 216 -11.15 -15.33 -0.30
N THR A 217 -10.92 -16.22 -1.25
CA THR A 217 -10.85 -17.67 -1.05
C THR A 217 -9.43 -18.17 -1.34
N PRO A 218 -9.06 -19.39 -0.92
CA PRO A 218 -7.80 -20.00 -1.29
C PRO A 218 -7.58 -20.06 -2.82
N GLU A 219 -8.64 -20.32 -3.58
CA GLU A 219 -8.60 -20.40 -5.04
C GLU A 219 -8.34 -19.01 -5.65
N LEU A 220 -8.97 -17.97 -5.12
CA LEU A 220 -8.73 -16.60 -5.56
C LEU A 220 -7.29 -16.17 -5.22
N TRP A 221 -6.81 -16.51 -4.03
CA TRP A 221 -5.43 -16.25 -3.60
C TRP A 221 -4.41 -16.89 -4.55
N ASP A 222 -4.59 -18.18 -4.86
CA ASP A 222 -3.74 -18.89 -5.81
C ASP A 222 -3.80 -18.28 -7.21
N THR A 223 -4.98 -17.90 -7.67
CA THR A 223 -5.19 -17.26 -8.97
C THR A 223 -4.45 -15.93 -9.07
N VAL A 224 -4.61 -15.04 -8.08
CA VAL A 224 -3.92 -13.74 -8.04
C VAL A 224 -2.41 -13.93 -7.91
N GLY A 225 -1.98 -14.88 -7.07
CA GLY A 225 -0.58 -15.25 -6.93
C GLY A 225 0.04 -15.71 -8.24
N ALA A 226 -0.65 -16.57 -8.99
CA ALA A 226 -0.20 -17.05 -10.31
C ALA A 226 -0.18 -15.94 -11.38
N MET A 227 -1.07 -14.95 -11.30
CA MET A 227 -1.05 -13.78 -12.19
C MET A 227 0.15 -12.88 -11.93
N TYR A 228 0.50 -12.67 -10.66
CA TYR A 228 1.63 -11.83 -10.27
C TYR A 228 2.97 -12.55 -10.41
N LEU A 229 3.03 -13.84 -10.05
CA LEU A 229 4.20 -14.74 -10.12
C LEU A 229 3.90 -15.93 -11.05
N PRO A 230 4.01 -15.77 -12.38
CA PRO A 230 3.64 -16.83 -13.33
C PRO A 230 4.47 -18.10 -13.21
N ASP A 231 5.71 -18.00 -12.73
CA ASP A 231 6.59 -19.14 -12.45
C ASP A 231 6.25 -19.85 -11.12
N ARG A 232 5.30 -19.31 -10.35
CA ARG A 232 4.81 -19.83 -9.06
C ARG A 232 5.91 -20.01 -8.00
N ASP A 233 7.04 -19.35 -8.16
CA ASP A 233 8.03 -19.26 -7.08
C ASP A 233 7.59 -18.19 -6.05
N PHE A 234 6.71 -18.61 -5.17
CA PHE A 234 6.13 -17.79 -4.11
C PHE A 234 7.12 -17.50 -2.96
N THR A 235 8.35 -18.00 -3.05
CA THR A 235 9.37 -17.78 -2.02
C THR A 235 10.36 -16.65 -2.35
N LYS A 236 10.25 -16.04 -3.53
CA LYS A 236 11.13 -14.92 -3.95
C LYS A 236 11.11 -13.78 -2.93
N PRO A 237 12.26 -13.41 -2.33
CA PRO A 237 12.29 -12.42 -1.24
C PRO A 237 11.78 -11.02 -1.61
N MET A 238 11.88 -10.64 -2.90
CA MET A 238 11.37 -9.34 -3.37
C MET A 238 9.86 -9.35 -3.68
N ALA A 239 9.23 -10.53 -3.70
CA ALA A 239 7.78 -10.70 -3.80
C ALA A 239 7.18 -11.09 -2.45
N SER A 240 7.71 -12.12 -1.80
CA SER A 240 7.36 -12.52 -0.44
C SER A 240 8.39 -11.95 0.55
N VAL A 241 8.22 -10.67 0.85
CA VAL A 241 9.19 -9.88 1.64
C VAL A 241 9.44 -10.43 3.05
N LEU A 242 8.55 -11.28 3.56
CA LEU A 242 8.73 -11.98 4.84
C LEU A 242 9.96 -12.89 4.84
N PHE A 243 10.40 -13.40 3.68
CA PHE A 243 11.54 -14.31 3.54
C PHE A 243 12.86 -13.60 3.23
N ALA A 244 12.87 -12.26 3.19
CA ALA A 244 14.07 -11.49 2.95
C ALA A 244 14.95 -11.38 4.20
N ASP A 245 16.23 -11.02 4.01
CA ASP A 245 17.07 -10.53 5.08
C ASP A 245 16.68 -9.08 5.43
N HIS A 246 16.27 -8.86 6.68
CA HIS A 246 15.79 -7.56 7.13
C HIS A 246 16.84 -6.72 7.88
N ALA A 247 18.10 -7.19 7.99
CA ALA A 247 19.14 -6.40 8.63
C ALA A 247 19.33 -5.05 7.94
N ASP A 248 19.68 -4.04 8.70
CA ASP A 248 20.04 -2.69 8.23
C ASP A 248 18.94 -1.95 7.44
N LEU A 249 17.68 -2.37 7.57
CA LEU A 249 16.56 -1.62 7.00
C LEU A 249 16.30 -0.32 7.77
N PRO A 250 15.75 0.72 7.10
CA PRO A 250 15.34 1.95 7.77
C PRO A 250 14.25 1.67 8.82
N PRO A 251 14.06 2.56 9.82
CA PRO A 251 12.99 2.44 10.79
C PRO A 251 11.62 2.24 10.16
N ALA A 252 10.79 1.37 10.77
CA ALA A 252 9.52 0.91 10.21
C ALA A 252 8.31 1.22 11.10
N LEU A 253 7.17 1.53 10.46
CA LEU A 253 5.83 1.43 11.04
C LEU A 253 5.07 0.31 10.35
N VAL A 254 4.84 -0.82 11.01
CA VAL A 254 3.99 -1.89 10.50
C VAL A 254 2.59 -1.75 11.10
N VAL A 255 1.55 -1.68 10.26
CA VAL A 255 0.16 -1.65 10.72
C VAL A 255 -0.55 -2.94 10.32
N THR A 256 -1.30 -3.54 11.24
CA THR A 256 -2.07 -4.77 10.99
C THR A 256 -3.51 -4.63 11.48
N CYS A 257 -4.40 -5.44 10.91
CA CYS A 257 -5.83 -5.44 11.20
C CYS A 257 -6.27 -6.75 11.87
N GLY A 258 -7.23 -6.68 12.79
CA GLY A 258 -7.72 -7.89 13.48
C GLY A 258 -8.62 -8.77 12.62
N HIS A 259 -9.35 -8.16 11.67
CA HIS A 259 -10.24 -8.85 10.74
C HIS A 259 -9.65 -8.83 9.33
N ASP A 260 -8.49 -9.48 9.16
CA ASP A 260 -7.72 -9.45 7.93
C ASP A 260 -7.06 -10.82 7.70
N ILE A 261 -7.14 -11.34 6.49
CA ILE A 261 -6.43 -12.58 6.11
C ILE A 261 -4.91 -12.40 6.17
N LEU A 262 -4.41 -11.16 5.94
CA LEU A 262 -2.99 -10.81 5.98
C LEU A 262 -2.49 -10.46 7.40
N ARG A 263 -3.34 -10.60 8.43
CA ARG A 263 -3.02 -10.23 9.81
C ARG A 263 -1.74 -10.91 10.30
N ASP A 264 -1.71 -12.22 10.18
CA ASP A 264 -0.69 -13.02 10.84
C ASP A 264 0.67 -12.91 10.12
N GLU A 265 0.67 -12.76 8.80
CA GLU A 265 1.89 -12.49 8.04
C GLU A 265 2.41 -11.05 8.27
N GLY A 266 1.52 -10.06 8.43
CA GLY A 266 1.91 -8.70 8.80
C GLY A 266 2.48 -8.60 10.22
N ILE A 267 1.95 -9.38 11.17
CA ILE A 267 2.53 -9.52 12.53
C ILE A 267 3.92 -10.16 12.43
N ALA A 268 4.05 -11.26 11.67
CA ALA A 268 5.32 -11.94 11.48
C ALA A 268 6.38 -11.03 10.83
N LEU A 269 5.99 -10.15 9.90
CA LEU A 269 6.90 -9.15 9.33
C LEU A 269 7.42 -8.18 10.40
N ALA A 270 6.53 -7.65 11.25
CA ALA A 270 6.91 -6.74 12.32
C ALA A 270 7.87 -7.41 13.33
N GLU A 271 7.60 -8.67 13.68
CA GLU A 271 8.47 -9.48 14.54
C GLU A 271 9.82 -9.74 13.89
N SER A 272 9.85 -10.06 12.59
CA SER A 272 11.08 -10.29 11.83
C SER A 272 11.93 -9.02 11.72
N TYR A 273 11.33 -7.86 11.48
CA TYR A 273 12.04 -6.58 11.52
C TYR A 273 12.69 -6.33 12.89
N ALA A 274 11.92 -6.49 13.97
CA ALA A 274 12.43 -6.30 15.33
C ALA A 274 13.57 -7.28 15.65
N ALA A 275 13.45 -8.54 15.25
CA ALA A 275 14.48 -9.57 15.44
C ALA A 275 15.76 -9.27 14.67
N ALA A 276 15.67 -8.61 13.52
CA ALA A 276 16.79 -8.15 12.70
C ALA A 276 17.40 -6.83 13.19
N GLY A 277 16.90 -6.26 14.31
CA GLY A 277 17.41 -5.01 14.88
C GLY A 277 16.86 -3.74 14.25
N VAL A 278 15.86 -3.85 13.35
CA VAL A 278 15.19 -2.67 12.78
C VAL A 278 14.32 -2.00 13.84
N GLU A 279 14.48 -0.69 14.02
CA GLU A 279 13.59 0.07 14.90
C GLU A 279 12.17 0.03 14.36
N THR A 280 11.32 -0.80 14.98
CA THR A 280 9.99 -1.14 14.47
C THR A 280 8.91 -0.71 15.44
N LYS A 281 7.96 0.10 14.96
CA LYS A 281 6.70 0.33 15.62
C LYS A 281 5.63 -0.55 14.98
N HIS A 282 5.04 -1.45 15.75
CA HIS A 282 3.91 -2.24 15.32
C HIS A 282 2.61 -1.68 15.91
N GLN A 283 1.66 -1.32 15.06
CA GLN A 283 0.32 -0.90 15.42
C GLN A 283 -0.71 -1.93 14.96
N HIS A 284 -1.37 -2.59 15.89
CA HIS A 284 -2.45 -3.52 15.60
C HIS A 284 -3.81 -2.89 15.89
N PHE A 285 -4.69 -2.80 14.88
CA PHE A 285 -6.08 -2.39 15.04
C PHE A 285 -7.00 -3.61 15.04
N ALA A 286 -7.22 -4.18 16.23
CA ALA A 286 -7.97 -5.42 16.41
C ALA A 286 -9.44 -5.35 15.94
N ASP A 287 -9.99 -4.14 15.79
CA ASP A 287 -11.38 -3.87 15.42
C ASP A 287 -11.56 -3.51 13.93
N MET A 288 -10.47 -3.49 13.12
CA MET A 288 -10.51 -3.08 11.72
C MET A 288 -10.40 -4.25 10.75
N PRO A 289 -11.09 -4.16 9.57
CA PRO A 289 -10.90 -5.05 8.45
C PRO A 289 -9.76 -4.56 7.55
N HIS A 290 -9.35 -5.40 6.59
CA HIS A 290 -8.46 -5.01 5.50
C HIS A 290 -9.00 -3.81 4.71
N GLY A 291 -8.12 -2.94 4.20
CA GLY A 291 -8.50 -1.81 3.34
C GLY A 291 -9.14 -0.62 4.06
N TYR A 292 -9.24 -0.63 5.40
CA TYR A 292 -9.91 0.45 6.14
C TYR A 292 -9.25 1.83 5.94
N LEU A 293 -7.95 1.90 5.59
CA LEU A 293 -7.24 3.16 5.35
C LEU A 293 -7.90 3.99 4.24
N LEU A 294 -8.52 3.32 3.28
CA LEU A 294 -9.20 3.96 2.16
C LEU A 294 -10.62 4.44 2.51
N MET A 295 -11.11 4.17 3.74
CA MET A 295 -12.49 4.41 4.14
C MET A 295 -12.60 5.60 5.11
N THR A 296 -12.12 6.77 4.69
CA THR A 296 -11.97 7.98 5.52
C THR A 296 -13.26 8.48 6.16
N ARG A 297 -14.43 8.13 5.61
CA ARG A 297 -15.74 8.52 6.15
C ARG A 297 -16.28 7.54 7.20
N LEU A 298 -15.82 6.29 7.19
CA LEU A 298 -16.41 5.22 7.97
C LEU A 298 -15.71 4.98 9.30
N THR A 299 -14.43 5.34 9.41
CA THR A 299 -13.67 5.13 10.64
C THR A 299 -12.65 6.22 10.92
N LYS A 300 -12.45 6.52 12.22
CA LYS A 300 -11.38 7.42 12.65
C LYS A 300 -9.99 6.76 12.58
N ARG A 301 -9.92 5.41 12.55
CA ARG A 301 -8.66 4.65 12.45
C ARG A 301 -7.86 5.02 11.21
N THR A 302 -8.54 5.43 10.13
CA THR A 302 -7.88 5.97 8.94
C THR A 302 -6.97 7.16 9.27
N TYR A 303 -7.51 8.14 10.02
CA TYR A 303 -6.75 9.33 10.41
C TYR A 303 -5.70 9.03 11.48
N GLU A 304 -6.01 8.14 12.43
CA GLU A 304 -5.03 7.66 13.43
C GLU A 304 -3.82 7.01 12.73
N THR A 305 -4.08 6.22 11.69
CA THR A 305 -3.01 5.60 10.89
C THR A 305 -2.19 6.64 10.14
N MET A 306 -2.84 7.59 9.47
CA MET A 306 -2.12 8.68 8.77
C MET A 306 -1.29 9.52 9.75
N ASP A 307 -1.82 9.82 10.93
CA ASP A 307 -1.10 10.55 11.97
C ASP A 307 0.13 9.78 12.46
N LEU A 308 0.02 8.46 12.61
CA LEU A 308 1.16 7.59 12.94
C LEU A 308 2.21 7.60 11.81
N MET A 309 1.79 7.42 10.54
CA MET A 309 2.68 7.48 9.38
C MET A 309 3.47 8.78 9.36
N ILE A 310 2.78 9.92 9.57
CA ILE A 310 3.39 11.25 9.60
C ILE A 310 4.32 11.41 10.80
N ALA A 311 3.89 11.00 11.98
CA ALA A 311 4.66 11.18 13.20
C ALA A 311 5.95 10.35 13.19
N GLU A 312 5.88 9.09 12.73
CA GLU A 312 7.06 8.23 12.66
C GLU A 312 8.05 8.69 11.58
N ALA A 313 7.56 9.14 10.42
CA ALA A 313 8.41 9.74 9.40
C ALA A 313 9.10 11.03 9.90
N LYS A 314 8.38 11.93 10.57
CA LYS A 314 8.94 13.18 11.12
C LYS A 314 10.06 12.98 12.14
N LYS A 315 10.10 11.85 12.82
CA LYS A 315 11.21 11.52 13.75
C LYS A 315 12.55 11.26 13.03
N ARG A 316 12.51 11.05 11.70
CA ARG A 316 13.65 10.63 10.88
C ARG A 316 14.15 11.71 9.93
N PHE A 317 13.48 12.86 9.94
CA PHE A 317 13.79 14.02 9.10
C PHE A 317 14.64 15.13 9.85
#